data_fe1640e8de94db1056b17f53c529d6cd
#
_entry.id   fe1640e8de94db1056b17f53c529d6cd
#
_cell.length_a   1.000
_cell.length_b   1.000
_cell.length_c   1.000
_cell.angle_alpha   90.00
_cell.angle_beta   90.00
_cell.angle_gamma   90.00
#
_symmetry.space_group_name_H-M   'P 1'
#
loop_
_entity.id
_entity.type
_entity.pdbx_description
1 polymer ?
#
loop_
_entity_poly.entity_id
_entity_poly.type
_entity_poly.pdbx_seq_one_letter_code
_entity_poly.pdbx_strand_id
1 'polypeptide(L)'
;DTYETATARQADRAFFVRPGTDGALALALLHVLEKEGLTDEAFLAAHVQGWQELKKDVLPRHTPESAAAVTGLSPEAIRELALAYGKARAPFIRLGSGFSRYTNGAMTTRLLLALPAAVGAWKKPGGGLLSSVPGSRAFSKDIVQRPDLRKNVRLVNMCEIGNALTSASDPPIKSLFVYSSNPACTAPDQKKVTEGLLRDDLFTVVHERFLTDTALYADIVLPATTSLEHSDIYAAYGHYTIQRGEAVILPVGESKPNWAVACLLADALGLDDPFFKKSEDDLIDELIASTDAWPLPVDKAALAAGLPVDLPLPENYKLDFKTPSGKIELLNPKEEPPLPDYFPAHGDDEPFQFISAPDARILDSSFNEREELSRGKVMELLMHPDDAEKLGLADGDPVVCSNERGTASFTLALSRRVLLGTLVSEGVWWRTYCKGRCGLNMLTSQRLTDKGGGSTFYDVNVRIERES
;
A
#
# COMPACT_ATOMS: atom_id res chain seq x y z
N ASP A 1 7.66 -9.81 -10.50
CA ASP A 1 8.20 -8.79 -9.59
C ASP A 1 9.13 -7.85 -10.36
N THR A 2 9.62 -6.77 -9.72
CA THR A 2 10.55 -5.80 -10.35
C THR A 2 12.01 -6.09 -10.02
N TYR A 3 12.26 -6.88 -8.99
CA TYR A 3 13.59 -7.35 -8.60
C TYR A 3 13.48 -8.68 -7.84
N GLU A 4 14.61 -9.37 -7.62
CA GLU A 4 14.61 -10.66 -6.96
C GLU A 4 14.41 -10.50 -5.45
N THR A 5 13.18 -10.80 -5.01
CA THR A 5 12.75 -10.83 -3.60
C THR A 5 12.97 -12.22 -2.98
N ALA A 6 12.76 -12.32 -1.65
CA ALA A 6 12.78 -13.62 -0.96
C ALA A 6 11.71 -14.58 -1.52
N THR A 7 10.55 -14.07 -1.92
CA THR A 7 9.49 -14.87 -2.57
C THR A 7 9.92 -15.37 -3.95
N ALA A 8 10.55 -14.49 -4.76
CA ALA A 8 11.05 -14.87 -6.08
C ALA A 8 12.07 -16.02 -6.01
N ARG A 9 12.94 -16.03 -4.99
CA ARG A 9 13.92 -17.12 -4.77
C ARG A 9 13.30 -18.47 -4.39
N GLN A 10 12.06 -18.49 -3.91
CA GLN A 10 11.34 -19.72 -3.56
C GLN A 10 10.43 -20.19 -4.71
N ALA A 11 10.29 -19.41 -5.77
CA ALA A 11 9.44 -19.76 -6.89
C ALA A 11 10.13 -20.77 -7.83
N ASP A 12 9.34 -21.66 -8.46
CA ASP A 12 9.83 -22.53 -9.54
C ASP A 12 10.31 -21.72 -10.75
N ARG A 13 9.66 -20.56 -11.01
CA ARG A 13 10.01 -19.62 -12.07
C ARG A 13 9.75 -18.18 -11.58
N ALA A 14 10.69 -17.29 -11.83
CA ALA A 14 10.57 -15.88 -11.55
C ALA A 14 10.69 -15.05 -12.84
N PHE A 15 9.82 -14.06 -13.00
CA PHE A 15 9.81 -13.14 -14.13
C PHE A 15 9.93 -11.72 -13.59
N PHE A 16 10.94 -10.98 -14.06
CA PHE A 16 11.20 -9.63 -13.58
C PHE A 16 10.84 -8.64 -14.68
N VAL A 17 9.92 -7.74 -14.39
CA VAL A 17 9.45 -6.70 -15.31
C VAL A 17 10.00 -5.34 -14.91
N ARG A 18 10.19 -4.46 -15.89
CA ARG A 18 10.47 -3.06 -15.58
C ARG A 18 9.39 -2.49 -14.68
N PRO A 19 9.75 -1.69 -13.67
CA PRO A 19 8.80 -1.10 -12.75
C PRO A 19 7.65 -0.36 -13.45
N GLY A 20 6.40 -0.52 -12.95
CA GLY A 20 5.21 0.13 -13.50
C GLY A 20 4.66 -0.46 -14.80
N THR A 21 5.17 -1.62 -15.24
CA THR A 21 4.76 -2.25 -16.51
C THR A 21 3.89 -3.49 -16.35
N ASP A 22 3.45 -3.80 -15.13
CA ASP A 22 2.60 -4.97 -14.83
C ASP A 22 1.31 -5.00 -15.66
N GLY A 23 0.72 -3.83 -15.95
CA GLY A 23 -0.48 -3.73 -16.79
C GLY A 23 -0.23 -4.15 -18.24
N ALA A 24 0.94 -3.81 -18.82
CA ALA A 24 1.32 -4.25 -20.14
C ALA A 24 1.51 -5.77 -20.20
N LEU A 25 2.16 -6.35 -19.16
CA LEU A 25 2.26 -7.81 -19.04
C LEU A 25 0.88 -8.45 -18.96
N ALA A 26 -0.02 -7.95 -18.10
CA ALA A 26 -1.36 -8.51 -17.93
C ALA A 26 -2.15 -8.54 -19.24
N LEU A 27 -2.10 -7.47 -20.04
CA LEU A 27 -2.73 -7.42 -21.37
C LEU A 27 -2.13 -8.43 -22.35
N ALA A 28 -0.82 -8.59 -22.37
CA ALA A 28 -0.17 -9.57 -23.23
C ALA A 28 -0.52 -11.01 -22.82
N LEU A 29 -0.62 -11.28 -21.50
CA LEU A 29 -1.12 -12.58 -21.01
C LEU A 29 -2.55 -12.83 -21.47
N LEU A 30 -3.46 -11.85 -21.33
CA LEU A 30 -4.84 -11.94 -21.81
C LEU A 30 -4.92 -12.18 -23.30
N HIS A 31 -4.08 -11.50 -24.10
CA HIS A 31 -3.97 -11.71 -25.55
C HIS A 31 -3.61 -13.17 -25.87
N VAL A 32 -2.60 -13.72 -25.21
CA VAL A 32 -2.18 -15.13 -25.44
C VAL A 32 -3.28 -16.08 -24.99
N LEU A 33 -3.89 -15.89 -23.84
CA LEU A 33 -4.99 -16.73 -23.34
C LEU A 33 -6.15 -16.79 -24.33
N GLU A 34 -6.51 -15.64 -24.93
CA GLU A 34 -7.55 -15.56 -25.95
C GLU A 34 -7.13 -16.31 -27.23
N LYS A 35 -5.93 -16.08 -27.75
CA LYS A 35 -5.45 -16.69 -29.00
C LYS A 35 -5.29 -18.21 -28.89
N GLU A 36 -4.87 -18.69 -27.75
CA GLU A 36 -4.67 -20.12 -27.49
C GLU A 36 -5.98 -20.85 -27.07
N GLY A 37 -7.13 -20.14 -27.02
CA GLY A 37 -8.41 -20.71 -26.63
C GLY A 37 -8.44 -21.20 -25.18
N LEU A 38 -7.70 -20.55 -24.28
CA LEU A 38 -7.61 -20.86 -22.86
C LEU A 38 -8.59 -20.05 -22.00
N THR A 39 -9.46 -19.27 -22.62
CA THR A 39 -10.53 -18.51 -21.96
C THR A 39 -11.72 -19.39 -21.61
N ASP A 40 -12.40 -19.08 -20.50
CA ASP A 40 -13.65 -19.75 -20.08
C ASP A 40 -14.85 -18.94 -20.60
N GLU A 41 -15.24 -19.20 -21.85
CA GLU A 41 -16.31 -18.46 -22.52
C GLU A 41 -17.65 -18.51 -21.77
N ALA A 42 -17.96 -19.64 -21.11
CA ALA A 42 -19.18 -19.77 -20.33
C ALA A 42 -19.14 -18.87 -19.09
N PHE A 43 -18.00 -18.81 -18.38
CA PHE A 43 -17.83 -17.90 -17.25
C PHE A 43 -17.87 -16.43 -17.70
N LEU A 44 -17.20 -16.10 -18.78
CA LEU A 44 -17.16 -14.74 -19.34
C LEU A 44 -18.57 -14.26 -19.70
N ALA A 45 -19.37 -15.08 -20.37
CA ALA A 45 -20.74 -14.74 -20.75
C ALA A 45 -21.64 -14.53 -19.51
N ALA A 46 -21.50 -15.38 -18.50
CA ALA A 46 -22.34 -15.32 -17.29
C ALA A 46 -21.95 -14.19 -16.33
N HIS A 47 -20.66 -13.96 -16.13
CA HIS A 47 -20.15 -13.19 -14.99
C HIS A 47 -19.31 -11.95 -15.35
N VAL A 48 -19.06 -11.67 -16.63
CA VAL A 48 -18.20 -10.55 -17.04
C VAL A 48 -18.93 -9.64 -18.01
N GLN A 49 -18.84 -8.35 -17.78
CA GLN A 49 -19.32 -7.30 -18.69
C GLN A 49 -18.11 -6.65 -19.38
N GLY A 50 -18.18 -6.49 -20.71
CA GLY A 50 -17.17 -5.78 -21.49
C GLY A 50 -16.01 -6.66 -22.00
N TRP A 51 -16.13 -7.99 -21.92
CA TRP A 51 -15.08 -8.89 -22.44
C TRP A 51 -14.95 -8.80 -23.96
N GLN A 52 -16.06 -8.76 -24.68
CA GLN A 52 -16.03 -8.72 -26.16
C GLN A 52 -15.46 -7.40 -26.66
N GLU A 53 -15.73 -6.31 -25.99
CA GLU A 53 -15.18 -5.00 -26.28
C GLU A 53 -13.67 -4.97 -25.98
N LEU A 54 -13.23 -5.49 -24.84
CA LEU A 54 -11.81 -5.61 -24.49
C LEU A 54 -11.05 -6.46 -25.54
N LYS A 55 -11.62 -7.61 -25.91
CA LYS A 55 -11.06 -8.52 -26.91
C LYS A 55 -10.92 -7.85 -28.27
N LYS A 56 -11.90 -7.06 -28.69
CA LYS A 56 -11.93 -6.40 -30.00
C LYS A 56 -11.05 -5.15 -30.04
N ASP A 57 -11.16 -4.29 -29.02
CA ASP A 57 -10.68 -2.91 -29.11
C ASP A 57 -9.34 -2.70 -28.40
N VAL A 58 -8.95 -3.58 -27.44
CA VAL A 58 -7.74 -3.43 -26.64
C VAL A 58 -6.72 -4.56 -26.92
N LEU A 59 -7.09 -5.82 -26.75
CA LEU A 59 -6.14 -6.95 -26.81
C LEU A 59 -5.33 -7.04 -28.10
N PRO A 60 -5.83 -6.68 -29.31
CA PRO A 60 -5.04 -6.80 -30.54
C PRO A 60 -3.76 -5.97 -30.59
N ARG A 61 -3.69 -4.89 -29.78
CA ARG A 61 -2.53 -4.00 -29.69
C ARG A 61 -1.45 -4.49 -28.71
N HIS A 62 -1.80 -5.43 -27.85
CA HIS A 62 -0.96 -5.88 -26.72
C HIS A 62 -0.47 -7.31 -26.93
N THR A 63 0.33 -7.52 -28.01
CA THR A 63 0.95 -8.82 -28.28
C THR A 63 2.16 -9.05 -27.35
N PRO A 64 2.63 -10.31 -27.20
CA PRO A 64 3.87 -10.56 -26.47
C PRO A 64 5.06 -9.73 -26.98
N GLU A 65 5.15 -9.48 -28.29
CA GLU A 65 6.21 -8.67 -28.91
C GLU A 65 6.12 -7.20 -28.49
N SER A 66 4.92 -6.61 -28.50
CA SER A 66 4.72 -5.22 -28.06
C SER A 66 4.99 -5.08 -26.56
N ALA A 67 4.56 -6.04 -25.75
CA ALA A 67 4.80 -6.04 -24.32
C ALA A 67 6.27 -6.28 -23.96
N ALA A 68 7.02 -7.06 -24.73
CA ALA A 68 8.44 -7.28 -24.53
C ALA A 68 9.25 -5.98 -24.54
N ALA A 69 8.94 -5.07 -25.47
CA ALA A 69 9.60 -3.76 -25.57
C ALA A 69 9.36 -2.90 -24.31
N VAL A 70 8.20 -3.05 -23.67
CA VAL A 70 7.80 -2.30 -22.48
C VAL A 70 8.31 -2.95 -21.21
N THR A 71 8.04 -4.25 -21.04
CA THR A 71 8.30 -4.98 -19.80
C THR A 71 9.75 -5.42 -19.61
N GLY A 72 10.49 -5.58 -20.70
CA GLY A 72 11.84 -6.16 -20.72
C GLY A 72 11.87 -7.69 -20.69
N LEU A 73 10.71 -8.36 -20.64
CA LEU A 73 10.64 -9.83 -20.80
C LEU A 73 10.70 -10.20 -22.28
N SER A 74 11.21 -11.40 -22.58
CA SER A 74 11.13 -11.89 -23.97
C SER A 74 9.69 -12.30 -24.31
N PRO A 75 9.29 -12.25 -25.61
CA PRO A 75 7.97 -12.73 -26.02
C PRO A 75 7.72 -14.20 -25.65
N GLU A 76 8.76 -15.03 -25.65
CA GLU A 76 8.70 -16.45 -25.26
C GLU A 76 8.39 -16.59 -23.77
N ALA A 77 9.02 -15.80 -22.91
CA ALA A 77 8.77 -15.79 -21.47
C ALA A 77 7.32 -15.36 -21.16
N ILE A 78 6.80 -14.36 -21.88
CA ILE A 78 5.40 -13.92 -21.74
C ILE A 78 4.44 -15.04 -22.16
N ARG A 79 4.69 -15.72 -23.30
CA ARG A 79 3.88 -16.87 -23.73
C ARG A 79 3.95 -18.03 -22.74
N GLU A 80 5.14 -18.36 -22.25
CA GLU A 80 5.33 -19.39 -21.24
C GLU A 80 4.48 -19.13 -20.00
N LEU A 81 4.53 -17.91 -19.45
CA LEU A 81 3.76 -17.52 -18.29
C LEU A 81 2.24 -17.60 -18.56
N ALA A 82 1.78 -17.11 -19.71
CA ALA A 82 0.37 -17.16 -20.09
C ALA A 82 -0.14 -18.61 -20.19
N LEU A 83 0.63 -19.49 -20.85
CA LEU A 83 0.26 -20.90 -21.00
C LEU A 83 0.27 -21.64 -19.66
N ALA A 84 1.25 -21.38 -18.81
CA ALA A 84 1.30 -21.97 -17.45
C ALA A 84 0.08 -21.54 -16.64
N TYR A 85 -0.29 -20.26 -16.66
CA TYR A 85 -1.45 -19.72 -15.96
C TYR A 85 -2.76 -20.28 -16.54
N GLY A 86 -2.95 -20.26 -17.85
CA GLY A 86 -4.18 -20.70 -18.51
C GLY A 86 -4.45 -22.20 -18.39
N LYS A 87 -3.40 -23.03 -18.37
CA LYS A 87 -3.50 -24.49 -18.23
C LYS A 87 -3.59 -24.96 -16.78
N ALA A 88 -3.37 -24.08 -15.80
CA ALA A 88 -3.45 -24.44 -14.40
C ALA A 88 -4.88 -24.84 -14.01
N ARG A 89 -5.01 -25.89 -13.19
CA ARG A 89 -6.32 -26.38 -12.72
C ARG A 89 -7.08 -25.32 -11.93
N ALA A 90 -6.40 -24.59 -11.06
CA ALA A 90 -6.96 -23.52 -10.22
C ALA A 90 -5.94 -22.37 -10.13
N PRO A 91 -5.80 -21.55 -11.19
CA PRO A 91 -4.82 -20.47 -11.17
C PRO A 91 -5.20 -19.44 -10.11
N PHE A 92 -4.19 -18.99 -9.35
CA PHE A 92 -4.37 -18.05 -8.26
C PHE A 92 -3.29 -16.96 -8.33
N ILE A 93 -3.71 -15.72 -8.15
CA ILE A 93 -2.82 -14.56 -8.09
C ILE A 93 -2.84 -13.97 -6.69
N ARG A 94 -1.69 -13.92 -6.02
CA ARG A 94 -1.51 -13.12 -4.80
C ARG A 94 -0.91 -11.78 -5.18
N LEU A 95 -1.70 -10.71 -5.01
CA LEU A 95 -1.22 -9.36 -5.27
C LEU A 95 -0.48 -8.79 -4.05
N GLY A 96 0.72 -8.30 -4.25
CA GLY A 96 1.37 -7.34 -3.37
C GLY A 96 0.80 -5.93 -3.57
N SER A 97 1.32 -4.94 -2.86
CA SER A 97 0.88 -3.55 -3.00
C SER A 97 1.78 -2.71 -3.92
N GLY A 98 2.92 -3.26 -4.38
CA GLY A 98 3.91 -2.51 -5.15
C GLY A 98 3.36 -1.93 -6.45
N PHE A 99 2.61 -2.72 -7.24
CA PHE A 99 2.04 -2.30 -8.52
C PHE A 99 1.06 -1.11 -8.38
N SER A 100 0.47 -0.91 -7.20
CA SER A 100 -0.46 0.21 -6.95
C SER A 100 0.23 1.51 -6.50
N ARG A 101 1.57 1.51 -6.45
CA ARG A 101 2.39 2.68 -6.09
C ARG A 101 2.86 3.50 -7.30
N TYR A 102 2.20 3.33 -8.43
CA TYR A 102 2.42 4.06 -9.69
C TYR A 102 1.18 4.84 -10.08
N THR A 103 1.33 5.86 -10.91
CA THR A 103 0.20 6.64 -11.45
C THR A 103 -0.80 5.76 -12.20
N ASN A 104 -0.38 4.67 -12.82
CA ASN A 104 -1.24 3.71 -13.50
C ASN A 104 -1.75 2.57 -12.60
N GLY A 105 -1.66 2.69 -11.28
CA GLY A 105 -1.89 1.60 -10.32
C GLY A 105 -3.31 1.05 -10.31
N ALA A 106 -4.34 1.90 -10.40
CA ALA A 106 -5.71 1.43 -10.44
C ALA A 106 -6.05 0.77 -11.79
N MET A 107 -5.54 1.30 -12.91
CA MET A 107 -5.71 0.68 -14.20
C MET A 107 -5.01 -0.68 -14.27
N THR A 108 -3.79 -0.78 -13.73
CA THR A 108 -3.07 -2.05 -13.58
C THR A 108 -3.87 -3.05 -12.74
N THR A 109 -4.54 -2.59 -11.67
CA THR A 109 -5.42 -3.45 -10.86
C THR A 109 -6.56 -4.02 -11.70
N ARG A 110 -7.24 -3.19 -12.52
CA ARG A 110 -8.33 -3.65 -13.40
C ARG A 110 -7.83 -4.72 -14.38
N LEU A 111 -6.63 -4.56 -14.93
CA LEU A 111 -6.01 -5.52 -15.85
C LEU A 111 -5.63 -6.83 -15.17
N LEU A 112 -5.04 -6.77 -13.96
CA LEU A 112 -4.70 -7.97 -13.20
C LEU A 112 -5.96 -8.75 -12.76
N LEU A 113 -7.06 -8.07 -12.43
CA LEU A 113 -8.35 -8.69 -12.12
C LEU A 113 -9.00 -9.36 -13.34
N ALA A 114 -8.69 -8.92 -14.56
CA ALA A 114 -9.19 -9.55 -15.78
C ALA A 114 -8.59 -10.95 -16.03
N LEU A 115 -7.39 -11.23 -15.54
CA LEU A 115 -6.74 -12.54 -15.72
C LEU A 115 -7.53 -13.70 -15.12
N PRO A 116 -7.89 -13.70 -13.81
CA PRO A 116 -8.71 -14.76 -13.24
C PRO A 116 -10.13 -14.79 -13.83
N ALA A 117 -10.65 -13.66 -14.31
CA ALA A 117 -11.94 -13.60 -15.01
C ALA A 117 -11.85 -14.35 -16.36
N ALA A 118 -10.81 -14.11 -17.15
CA ALA A 118 -10.63 -14.73 -18.45
C ALA A 118 -10.63 -16.26 -18.40
N VAL A 119 -10.03 -16.86 -17.37
CA VAL A 119 -9.90 -18.32 -17.22
C VAL A 119 -10.92 -18.94 -16.25
N GLY A 120 -11.93 -18.17 -15.82
CA GLY A 120 -12.96 -18.63 -14.88
C GLY A 120 -12.44 -19.11 -13.53
N ALA A 121 -11.30 -18.53 -13.07
CA ALA A 121 -10.62 -18.98 -11.86
C ALA A 121 -11.45 -18.77 -10.59
N TRP A 122 -12.33 -17.78 -10.56
CA TRP A 122 -13.20 -17.46 -9.43
C TRP A 122 -14.16 -18.59 -9.02
N LYS A 123 -14.61 -19.42 -9.98
CA LYS A 123 -15.48 -20.57 -9.69
C LYS A 123 -14.73 -21.79 -9.15
N LYS A 124 -13.40 -21.76 -9.17
CA LYS A 124 -12.56 -22.92 -8.77
C LYS A 124 -12.12 -22.79 -7.32
N PRO A 125 -12.23 -23.86 -6.48
CA PRO A 125 -11.62 -23.86 -5.15
C PRO A 125 -10.12 -23.59 -5.24
N GLY A 126 -9.62 -22.65 -4.42
CA GLY A 126 -8.22 -22.21 -4.44
C GLY A 126 -7.84 -21.28 -5.58
N GLY A 127 -8.69 -21.10 -6.61
CA GLY A 127 -8.44 -20.18 -7.73
C GLY A 127 -8.93 -18.75 -7.46
N GLY A 128 -8.53 -17.82 -8.32
CA GLY A 128 -8.93 -16.41 -8.26
C GLY A 128 -7.77 -15.44 -8.01
N LEU A 129 -8.04 -14.37 -7.29
CA LEU A 129 -7.05 -13.34 -6.94
C LEU A 129 -7.31 -12.86 -5.52
N LEU A 130 -6.25 -12.58 -4.77
CA LEU A 130 -6.32 -12.02 -3.43
C LEU A 130 -5.27 -10.95 -3.23
N SER A 131 -5.69 -9.75 -2.81
CA SER A 131 -4.84 -8.70 -2.27
C SER A 131 -4.86 -8.73 -0.74
N SER A 132 -6.07 -8.62 -0.14
CA SER A 132 -6.26 -8.75 1.30
C SER A 132 -7.66 -9.29 1.59
N VAL A 133 -7.84 -9.94 2.74
CA VAL A 133 -9.17 -10.39 3.17
C VAL A 133 -9.91 -9.25 3.88
N PRO A 134 -11.22 -9.10 3.66
CA PRO A 134 -12.00 -8.00 4.23
C PRO A 134 -12.56 -8.31 5.63
N GLY A 135 -11.83 -9.04 6.49
CA GLY A 135 -12.30 -9.46 7.81
C GLY A 135 -12.78 -8.29 8.70
N SER A 136 -12.12 -7.13 8.59
CA SER A 136 -12.54 -5.92 9.31
C SER A 136 -13.93 -5.38 8.92
N ARG A 137 -14.49 -5.82 7.79
CA ARG A 137 -15.86 -5.45 7.37
C ARG A 137 -16.95 -6.17 8.17
N ALA A 138 -16.58 -7.14 9.02
CA ALA A 138 -17.52 -7.73 9.98
C ALA A 138 -18.01 -6.70 10.99
N PHE A 139 -17.24 -5.64 11.24
CA PHE A 139 -17.57 -4.59 12.18
C PHE A 139 -18.09 -3.33 11.48
N SER A 140 -19.12 -2.71 12.06
CA SER A 140 -19.60 -1.40 11.60
C SER A 140 -18.62 -0.30 12.04
N LYS A 141 -17.85 0.24 11.10
CA LYS A 141 -16.91 1.33 11.38
C LYS A 141 -17.59 2.63 11.83
N ASP A 142 -18.87 2.79 11.51
CA ASP A 142 -19.63 4.00 11.87
C ASP A 142 -19.74 4.18 13.39
N ILE A 143 -19.66 3.09 14.16
CA ILE A 143 -19.65 3.12 15.63
C ILE A 143 -18.50 3.98 16.16
N VAL A 144 -17.31 3.85 15.57
CA VAL A 144 -16.09 4.56 15.99
C VAL A 144 -15.77 5.79 15.14
N GLN A 145 -16.17 5.81 13.87
CA GLN A 145 -15.91 6.93 12.97
C GLN A 145 -16.91 8.07 13.10
N ARG A 146 -18.10 7.82 13.62
CA ARG A 146 -19.17 8.79 13.87
C ARG A 146 -19.37 9.77 12.70
N PRO A 147 -19.74 9.29 11.51
CA PRO A 147 -19.95 10.16 10.36
C PRO A 147 -21.05 11.19 10.58
N ASP A 148 -21.98 10.92 11.50
CA ASP A 148 -23.05 11.84 11.93
C ASP A 148 -22.50 13.10 12.64
N LEU A 149 -21.35 13.00 13.32
CA LEU A 149 -20.67 14.13 13.96
C LEU A 149 -19.76 14.90 12.99
N ARG A 150 -19.37 14.28 11.88
CA ARG A 150 -18.47 14.87 10.89
C ARG A 150 -19.21 15.79 9.93
N LYS A 151 -19.53 17.01 10.36
CA LYS A 151 -20.22 18.00 9.52
C LYS A 151 -19.25 19.10 9.06
N ASN A 152 -19.27 19.40 7.74
CA ASN A 152 -18.54 20.53 7.14
C ASN A 152 -17.04 20.55 7.45
N VAL A 153 -16.39 19.38 7.50
CA VAL A 153 -14.94 19.31 7.67
C VAL A 153 -14.24 19.17 6.32
N ARG A 154 -13.16 19.91 6.11
CA ARG A 154 -12.28 19.73 4.96
C ARG A 154 -11.50 18.42 5.14
N LEU A 155 -11.58 17.56 4.14
CA LEU A 155 -10.73 16.36 4.07
C LEU A 155 -9.46 16.68 3.28
N VAL A 156 -8.32 16.28 3.80
CA VAL A 156 -7.02 16.38 3.15
C VAL A 156 -6.53 14.96 2.87
N ASN A 157 -6.05 14.74 1.64
CA ASN A 157 -5.40 13.48 1.32
C ASN A 157 -4.06 13.40 2.07
N MET A 158 -3.84 12.30 2.80
CA MET A 158 -2.62 12.10 3.58
C MET A 158 -1.34 12.15 2.72
N CYS A 159 -1.44 11.77 1.43
CA CYS A 159 -0.31 11.84 0.50
C CYS A 159 0.06 13.28 0.13
N GLU A 160 -0.82 14.25 0.39
CA GLU A 160 -0.65 15.68 0.10
C GLU A 160 -0.45 16.52 1.37
N ILE A 161 -0.12 15.90 2.50
CA ILE A 161 0.02 16.59 3.78
C ILE A 161 1.06 17.72 3.72
N GLY A 162 2.17 17.54 3.00
CA GLY A 162 3.17 18.57 2.81
C GLY A 162 2.60 19.82 2.15
N ASN A 163 1.84 19.67 1.05
CA ASN A 163 1.12 20.76 0.40
C ASN A 163 0.07 21.38 1.34
N ALA A 164 -0.68 20.56 2.05
CA ALA A 164 -1.71 21.05 2.96
C ALA A 164 -1.13 21.91 4.09
N LEU A 165 0.00 21.51 4.67
CA LEU A 165 0.66 22.26 5.73
C LEU A 165 1.30 23.55 5.23
N THR A 166 1.82 23.58 3.99
CA THR A 166 2.56 24.75 3.46
C THR A 166 1.69 25.72 2.66
N SER A 167 0.62 25.25 2.03
CA SER A 167 -0.12 26.03 1.02
C SER A 167 -1.61 26.21 1.31
N ALA A 168 -2.19 25.47 2.27
CA ALA A 168 -3.61 25.66 2.60
C ALA A 168 -3.84 27.04 3.26
N SER A 169 -4.75 27.84 2.69
CA SER A 169 -4.98 29.23 3.09
C SER A 169 -6.41 29.56 3.51
N ASP A 170 -7.40 28.72 3.15
CA ASP A 170 -8.81 28.97 3.44
C ASP A 170 -9.52 27.75 4.03
N PRO A 171 -9.54 27.65 5.37
CA PRO A 171 -8.65 28.29 6.33
C PRO A 171 -7.25 27.64 6.33
N PRO A 172 -6.20 28.32 6.80
CA PRO A 172 -4.89 27.70 7.00
C PRO A 172 -4.96 26.69 8.13
N ILE A 173 -4.09 25.66 8.06
CA ILE A 173 -3.93 24.70 9.16
C ILE A 173 -3.10 25.36 10.26
N LYS A 174 -3.65 25.51 11.46
CA LYS A 174 -3.01 26.15 12.61
C LYS A 174 -2.72 25.18 13.76
N SER A 175 -3.33 24.01 13.73
CA SER A 175 -3.06 22.95 14.69
C SER A 175 -3.06 21.59 13.98
N LEU A 176 -2.12 20.73 14.37
CA LEU A 176 -1.97 19.38 13.87
C LEU A 176 -1.91 18.41 15.05
N PHE A 177 -2.83 17.45 15.08
CA PHE A 177 -2.78 16.35 16.05
C PHE A 177 -2.42 15.07 15.29
N VAL A 178 -1.28 14.47 15.62
CA VAL A 178 -0.78 13.23 15.01
C VAL A 178 -0.87 12.10 16.02
N TYR A 179 -1.47 10.98 15.61
CA TYR A 179 -1.47 9.77 16.43
C TYR A 179 -1.27 8.53 15.53
N SER A 180 -0.59 7.53 16.06
CA SER A 180 -0.30 6.26 15.36
C SER A 180 0.28 6.46 13.95
N SER A 181 1.10 7.50 13.76
CA SER A 181 1.66 7.87 12.46
C SER A 181 2.97 8.66 12.59
N ASN A 182 3.86 8.51 11.60
CA ASN A 182 5.14 9.24 11.55
C ASN A 182 5.32 9.96 10.20
N PRO A 183 4.48 10.97 9.87
CA PRO A 183 4.47 11.63 8.57
C PRO A 183 5.81 12.30 8.19
N ALA A 184 6.60 12.79 9.13
CA ALA A 184 7.92 13.34 8.84
C ALA A 184 8.89 12.31 8.23
N CYS A 185 8.62 11.02 8.40
CA CYS A 185 9.40 9.91 7.85
C CYS A 185 8.68 9.25 6.65
N THR A 186 7.38 8.97 6.79
CA THR A 186 6.65 8.09 5.88
C THR A 186 5.88 8.81 4.77
N ALA A 187 5.55 10.10 4.94
CA ALA A 187 4.83 10.83 3.91
C ALA A 187 5.73 11.20 2.73
N PRO A 188 5.19 11.25 1.49
CA PRO A 188 5.97 11.66 0.33
C PRO A 188 6.32 13.15 0.38
N ASP A 189 7.35 13.56 -0.37
CA ASP A 189 7.87 14.93 -0.39
C ASP A 189 8.25 15.42 1.02
N GLN A 190 9.16 14.67 1.64
CA GLN A 190 9.63 14.89 3.01
C GLN A 190 10.08 16.34 3.26
N LYS A 191 10.59 17.03 2.23
CA LYS A 191 11.00 18.43 2.32
C LYS A 191 9.82 19.31 2.68
N LYS A 192 8.72 19.24 1.92
CA LYS A 192 7.50 20.03 2.20
C LYS A 192 6.84 19.67 3.52
N VAL A 193 6.84 18.39 3.89
CA VAL A 193 6.33 17.95 5.20
C VAL A 193 7.15 18.62 6.31
N THR A 194 8.47 18.62 6.18
CA THR A 194 9.36 19.25 7.16
C THR A 194 9.16 20.77 7.21
N GLU A 195 9.07 21.43 6.05
CA GLU A 195 8.78 22.86 5.96
C GLU A 195 7.46 23.21 6.66
N GLY A 196 6.44 22.37 6.46
CA GLY A 196 5.14 22.54 7.11
C GLY A 196 5.20 22.37 8.63
N LEU A 197 5.90 21.35 9.12
CA LEU A 197 6.05 21.08 10.56
C LEU A 197 6.92 22.13 11.29
N LEU A 198 7.80 22.82 10.58
CA LEU A 198 8.67 23.88 11.13
C LEU A 198 8.00 25.27 11.15
N ARG A 199 6.74 25.39 10.75
CA ARG A 199 6.06 26.69 10.76
C ARG A 199 5.83 27.17 12.20
N ASP A 200 6.23 28.40 12.49
CA ASP A 200 6.06 29.05 13.80
C ASP A 200 4.58 29.22 14.22
N ASP A 201 3.67 29.22 13.24
CA ASP A 201 2.23 29.41 13.45
C ASP A 201 1.43 28.10 13.42
N LEU A 202 2.10 26.95 13.45
CA LEU A 202 1.51 25.61 13.52
C LEU A 202 1.74 25.01 14.92
N PHE A 203 0.68 24.81 15.68
CA PHE A 203 0.74 24.08 16.94
C PHE A 203 0.61 22.58 16.69
N THR A 204 1.64 21.80 17.02
CA THR A 204 1.71 20.36 16.74
C THR A 204 1.70 19.52 18.03
N VAL A 205 0.75 18.61 18.12
CA VAL A 205 0.66 17.59 19.18
C VAL A 205 0.87 16.21 18.58
N VAL A 206 1.75 15.41 19.18
CA VAL A 206 2.01 14.04 18.74
C VAL A 206 1.73 13.07 19.87
N HIS A 207 0.84 12.11 19.63
CA HIS A 207 0.52 11.02 20.56
C HIS A 207 1.13 9.73 19.99
N GLU A 208 2.24 9.30 20.59
CA GLU A 208 3.04 8.20 20.05
C GLU A 208 3.76 7.44 21.17
N ARG A 209 4.13 6.20 20.90
CA ARG A 209 4.87 5.31 21.81
C ARG A 209 6.35 5.63 21.91
N PHE A 210 6.92 6.17 20.85
CA PHE A 210 8.33 6.48 20.71
C PHE A 210 8.54 7.92 20.25
N LEU A 211 9.71 8.48 20.52
CA LEU A 211 10.13 9.78 19.98
C LEU A 211 10.51 9.62 18.49
N THR A 212 9.48 9.48 17.65
CA THR A 212 9.61 9.37 16.20
C THR A 212 10.11 10.68 15.58
N ASP A 213 10.47 10.64 14.29
CA ASP A 213 10.87 11.85 13.57
C ASP A 213 9.80 12.95 13.65
N THR A 214 8.52 12.59 13.61
CA THR A 214 7.42 13.56 13.74
C THR A 214 7.35 14.13 15.16
N ALA A 215 7.55 13.30 16.17
CA ALA A 215 7.55 13.76 17.57
C ALA A 215 8.65 14.79 17.86
N LEU A 216 9.76 14.79 17.11
CA LEU A 216 10.82 15.78 17.24
C LEU A 216 10.42 17.19 16.76
N TYR A 217 9.31 17.33 16.04
CA TYR A 217 8.75 18.62 15.60
C TYR A 217 7.54 19.06 16.43
N ALA A 218 7.13 18.26 17.43
CA ALA A 218 5.94 18.56 18.20
C ALA A 218 6.19 19.60 19.29
N ASP A 219 5.21 20.47 19.53
CA ASP A 219 5.17 21.34 20.70
C ASP A 219 4.81 20.56 21.95
N ILE A 220 3.97 19.52 21.79
CA ILE A 220 3.58 18.60 22.86
C ILE A 220 3.66 17.17 22.38
N VAL A 221 4.29 16.31 23.18
CA VAL A 221 4.29 14.85 22.98
C VAL A 221 3.50 14.20 24.13
N LEU A 222 2.51 13.40 23.75
CA LEU A 222 1.70 12.60 24.66
C LEU A 222 2.09 11.12 24.53
N PRO A 223 2.40 10.42 25.64
CA PRO A 223 2.79 9.02 25.58
C PRO A 223 1.58 8.12 25.28
N ALA A 224 1.72 7.23 24.30
CA ALA A 224 0.71 6.27 23.88
C ALA A 224 1.00 4.88 24.42
N THR A 225 -0.06 4.12 24.69
CA THR A 225 0.02 2.70 25.06
C THR A 225 0.40 1.81 23.88
N THR A 226 1.03 0.68 24.16
CA THR A 226 1.21 -0.42 23.23
C THR A 226 -0.05 -1.31 23.21
N SER A 227 -0.14 -2.23 22.26
CA SER A 227 -1.23 -3.22 22.19
C SER A 227 -1.28 -4.20 23.38
N LEU A 228 -0.28 -4.22 24.25
CA LEU A 228 -0.27 -5.02 25.46
C LEU A 228 -0.92 -4.30 26.66
N GLU A 229 -1.14 -3.00 26.56
CA GLU A 229 -1.55 -2.11 27.65
C GLU A 229 -3.00 -1.65 27.56
N HIS A 230 -3.74 -2.04 26.50
CA HIS A 230 -5.16 -1.71 26.34
C HIS A 230 -5.91 -2.86 25.63
N SER A 231 -7.23 -2.87 25.80
CA SER A 231 -8.09 -3.79 25.06
C SER A 231 -8.35 -3.26 23.66
N ASP A 232 -8.48 -4.16 22.67
CA ASP A 232 -8.79 -3.79 21.29
C ASP A 232 -9.43 -4.98 20.55
N ILE A 233 -9.86 -4.76 19.30
CA ILE A 233 -10.36 -5.81 18.44
C ILE A 233 -9.52 -5.93 17.18
N TYR A 234 -9.16 -7.16 16.82
CA TYR A 234 -8.20 -7.45 15.76
C TYR A 234 -8.84 -8.17 14.58
N ALA A 235 -8.44 -7.79 13.36
CA ALA A 235 -8.72 -8.49 12.11
C ALA A 235 -7.47 -8.45 11.22
N ALA A 236 -7.14 -9.55 10.58
CA ALA A 236 -5.93 -9.68 9.75
C ALA A 236 -6.19 -9.43 8.26
N TYR A 237 -5.12 -9.11 7.52
CA TYR A 237 -5.15 -9.05 6.06
C TYR A 237 -5.02 -10.41 5.36
N GLY A 238 -4.54 -11.42 6.08
CA GLY A 238 -4.19 -12.73 5.50
C GLY A 238 -5.20 -13.84 5.75
N HIS A 239 -6.11 -13.66 6.71
CA HIS A 239 -7.12 -14.64 7.09
C HIS A 239 -8.40 -13.98 7.62
N TYR A 240 -9.47 -14.74 7.71
CA TYR A 240 -10.78 -14.26 8.17
C TYR A 240 -10.99 -14.42 9.68
N THR A 241 -9.96 -14.70 10.45
CA THR A 241 -10.07 -14.78 11.91
C THR A 241 -10.09 -13.37 12.50
N ILE A 242 -11.03 -13.12 13.40
CA ILE A 242 -11.14 -11.91 14.23
C ILE A 242 -11.00 -12.28 15.69
N GLN A 243 -10.54 -11.35 16.53
CA GLN A 243 -10.33 -11.61 17.96
C GLN A 243 -10.42 -10.31 18.78
N ARG A 244 -11.01 -10.38 19.99
CA ARG A 244 -10.83 -9.39 21.02
C ARG A 244 -9.51 -9.66 21.76
N GLY A 245 -8.66 -8.65 21.92
CA GLY A 245 -7.48 -8.68 22.77
C GLY A 245 -7.71 -7.90 24.04
N GLU A 246 -7.30 -8.48 25.17
CA GLU A 246 -7.35 -7.83 26.49
C GLU A 246 -5.99 -7.21 26.82
N ALA A 247 -5.98 -6.14 27.63
CA ALA A 247 -4.74 -5.65 28.21
C ALA A 247 -4.08 -6.74 29.08
N VAL A 248 -2.78 -6.98 28.87
CA VAL A 248 -2.01 -7.98 29.62
C VAL A 248 -1.07 -7.35 30.64
N ILE A 249 -0.80 -6.06 30.52
CA ILE A 249 -0.03 -5.26 31.49
C ILE A 249 -0.73 -3.91 31.72
N LEU A 250 -0.44 -3.28 32.84
CA LEU A 250 -0.87 -1.91 33.08
C LEU A 250 -0.11 -0.93 32.19
N PRO A 251 -0.72 0.23 31.85
CA PRO A 251 -0.04 1.28 31.11
C PRO A 251 1.27 1.72 31.80
N VAL A 252 2.35 1.85 31.00
CA VAL A 252 3.66 2.27 31.50
C VAL A 252 3.67 3.79 31.69
N GLY A 253 4.02 4.25 32.89
CA GLY A 253 4.10 5.68 33.21
C GLY A 253 2.76 6.39 33.04
N GLU A 254 2.72 7.45 32.25
CA GLU A 254 1.52 8.24 31.99
C GLU A 254 0.88 7.91 30.62
N SER A 255 1.30 6.80 29.99
CA SER A 255 0.78 6.41 28.69
C SER A 255 -0.74 6.14 28.73
N LYS A 256 -1.43 6.52 27.67
CA LYS A 256 -2.87 6.34 27.51
C LYS A 256 -3.21 5.81 26.14
N PRO A 257 -4.26 4.98 26.00
CA PRO A 257 -4.76 4.58 24.70
C PRO A 257 -5.37 5.76 23.92
N ASN A 258 -5.41 5.63 22.59
CA ASN A 258 -5.93 6.68 21.70
C ASN A 258 -7.35 7.14 22.10
N TRP A 259 -8.21 6.19 22.49
CA TRP A 259 -9.58 6.51 22.89
C TRP A 259 -9.64 7.35 24.18
N ALA A 260 -8.87 6.99 25.19
CA ALA A 260 -8.83 7.75 26.44
C ALA A 260 -8.33 9.18 26.22
N VAL A 261 -7.33 9.38 25.33
CA VAL A 261 -6.87 10.73 24.95
C VAL A 261 -7.96 11.50 24.21
N ALA A 262 -8.70 10.85 23.30
CA ALA A 262 -9.84 11.49 22.62
C ALA A 262 -10.93 11.94 23.58
N CYS A 263 -11.27 11.14 24.59
CA CYS A 263 -12.22 11.51 25.65
C CYS A 263 -11.73 12.69 26.47
N LEU A 264 -10.47 12.70 26.89
CA LEU A 264 -9.88 13.80 27.64
C LEU A 264 -9.86 15.11 26.85
N LEU A 265 -9.56 15.02 25.53
CA LEU A 265 -9.63 16.18 24.64
C LEU A 265 -11.06 16.69 24.48
N ALA A 266 -12.04 15.79 24.35
CA ALA A 266 -13.44 16.17 24.27
C ALA A 266 -13.89 16.91 25.52
N ASP A 267 -13.55 16.40 26.72
CA ASP A 267 -13.83 17.07 27.97
C ASP A 267 -13.16 18.45 28.08
N ALA A 268 -11.89 18.56 27.73
CA ALA A 268 -11.16 19.83 27.75
C ALA A 268 -11.72 20.88 26.75
N LEU A 269 -12.29 20.42 25.64
CA LEU A 269 -12.94 21.26 24.63
C LEU A 269 -14.41 21.55 24.95
N GLY A 270 -14.97 20.99 26.04
CA GLY A 270 -16.37 21.17 26.40
C GLY A 270 -17.35 20.45 25.46
N LEU A 271 -16.92 19.35 24.81
CA LEU A 271 -17.78 18.54 23.95
C LEU A 271 -18.58 17.56 24.81
N ASP A 272 -19.86 17.85 25.01
CA ASP A 272 -20.76 17.06 25.87
C ASP A 272 -21.60 16.07 25.04
N ASP A 273 -20.96 15.25 24.21
CA ASP A 273 -21.62 14.13 23.51
C ASP A 273 -21.45 12.85 24.32
N PRO A 274 -22.53 12.08 24.58
CA PRO A 274 -22.48 10.81 25.32
C PRO A 274 -21.50 9.79 24.74
N PHE A 275 -21.15 9.90 23.47
CA PHE A 275 -20.16 9.05 22.81
C PHE A 275 -18.83 9.09 23.54
N PHE A 276 -18.35 10.27 23.93
CA PHE A 276 -17.07 10.44 24.64
C PHE A 276 -17.10 10.04 26.13
N LYS A 277 -18.23 9.54 26.61
CA LYS A 277 -18.35 8.98 27.97
C LYS A 277 -18.26 7.45 28.01
N LYS A 278 -18.19 6.80 26.83
CA LYS A 278 -18.03 5.36 26.69
C LYS A 278 -16.61 4.92 27.04
N SER A 279 -16.49 3.76 27.67
CA SER A 279 -15.23 3.06 27.83
C SER A 279 -14.79 2.39 26.53
N GLU A 280 -13.54 1.88 26.47
CA GLU A 280 -13.06 1.04 25.37
C GLU A 280 -13.91 -0.22 25.25
N ASP A 281 -14.24 -0.86 26.37
CA ASP A 281 -15.05 -2.07 26.41
C ASP A 281 -16.46 -1.84 25.86
N ASP A 282 -17.11 -0.70 26.18
CA ASP A 282 -18.41 -0.34 25.61
C ASP A 282 -18.34 -0.28 24.07
N LEU A 283 -17.27 0.31 23.51
CA LEU A 283 -17.10 0.40 22.06
C LEU A 283 -16.79 -0.98 21.44
N ILE A 284 -15.99 -1.80 22.10
CA ILE A 284 -15.68 -3.16 21.66
C ILE A 284 -16.96 -4.01 21.65
N ASP A 285 -17.79 -3.92 22.70
CA ASP A 285 -19.06 -4.65 22.79
C ASP A 285 -20.04 -4.21 21.70
N GLU A 286 -20.12 -2.92 21.38
CA GLU A 286 -20.91 -2.41 20.27
C GLU A 286 -20.39 -2.91 18.91
N LEU A 287 -19.07 -2.97 18.69
CA LEU A 287 -18.45 -3.52 17.49
C LEU A 287 -18.76 -5.02 17.36
N ILE A 288 -18.65 -5.79 18.45
CA ILE A 288 -19.04 -7.22 18.47
C ILE A 288 -20.52 -7.38 18.15
N ALA A 289 -21.40 -6.56 18.74
CA ALA A 289 -22.83 -6.58 18.41
C ALA A 289 -23.10 -6.29 16.94
N SER A 290 -22.32 -5.40 16.31
CA SER A 290 -22.49 -5.00 14.90
C SER A 290 -22.17 -6.12 13.90
N THR A 291 -21.55 -7.23 14.32
CA THR A 291 -21.23 -8.37 13.45
C THR A 291 -22.48 -9.08 12.90
N ASP A 292 -23.69 -8.74 13.35
CA ASP A 292 -24.94 -9.19 12.74
C ASP A 292 -25.08 -8.78 11.25
N ALA A 293 -24.36 -7.78 10.81
CA ALA A 293 -24.31 -7.38 9.40
C ALA A 293 -23.46 -8.33 8.52
N TRP A 294 -22.69 -9.24 9.13
CA TRP A 294 -21.96 -10.26 8.37
C TRP A 294 -22.92 -11.28 7.75
N PRO A 295 -22.64 -11.80 6.52
CA PRO A 295 -23.58 -12.64 5.80
C PRO A 295 -24.04 -13.92 6.51
N LEU A 296 -23.26 -14.43 7.44
CA LEU A 296 -23.55 -15.61 8.24
C LEU A 296 -23.31 -15.33 9.72
N PRO A 297 -23.99 -16.06 10.65
CA PRO A 297 -23.85 -15.81 12.09
C PRO A 297 -22.41 -15.93 12.57
N VAL A 298 -21.95 -14.92 13.33
CA VAL A 298 -20.64 -14.87 13.99
C VAL A 298 -20.81 -15.29 15.45
N ASP A 299 -19.92 -16.10 15.97
CA ASP A 299 -19.91 -16.50 17.39
C ASP A 299 -19.48 -15.33 18.29
N LYS A 300 -20.43 -14.47 18.61
CA LYS A 300 -20.21 -13.29 19.47
C LYS A 300 -19.81 -13.67 20.88
N ALA A 301 -20.28 -14.81 21.40
CA ALA A 301 -19.95 -15.24 22.75
C ALA A 301 -18.48 -15.62 22.85
N ALA A 302 -17.97 -16.37 21.89
CA ALA A 302 -16.56 -16.71 21.81
C ALA A 302 -15.71 -15.44 21.62
N LEU A 303 -16.14 -14.52 20.73
CA LEU A 303 -15.43 -13.27 20.46
C LEU A 303 -15.37 -12.37 21.72
N ALA A 304 -16.49 -12.21 22.44
CA ALA A 304 -16.54 -11.46 23.69
C ALA A 304 -15.66 -12.08 24.78
N ALA A 305 -15.51 -13.41 24.77
CA ALA A 305 -14.60 -14.13 25.68
C ALA A 305 -13.12 -14.07 25.27
N GLY A 306 -12.75 -13.27 24.23
CA GLY A 306 -11.37 -13.14 23.76
C GLY A 306 -10.86 -14.33 22.95
N LEU A 307 -11.72 -15.26 22.55
CA LEU A 307 -11.34 -16.39 21.72
C LEU A 307 -11.25 -15.98 20.24
N PRO A 308 -10.32 -16.56 19.47
CA PRO A 308 -10.28 -16.33 18.03
C PRO A 308 -11.53 -16.93 17.35
N VAL A 309 -12.15 -16.17 16.47
CA VAL A 309 -13.37 -16.55 15.77
C VAL A 309 -13.12 -16.45 14.26
N ASP A 310 -13.28 -17.54 13.54
CA ASP A 310 -13.24 -17.54 12.08
C ASP A 310 -14.59 -17.05 11.52
N LEU A 311 -14.54 -16.01 10.70
CA LEU A 311 -15.71 -15.46 10.04
C LEU A 311 -16.24 -16.48 9.01
N PRO A 312 -17.50 -16.96 9.16
CA PRO A 312 -18.07 -17.90 8.22
C PRO A 312 -18.33 -17.21 6.87
N LEU A 313 -18.03 -17.93 5.77
CA LEU A 313 -18.22 -17.42 4.40
C LEU A 313 -19.34 -18.18 3.70
N PRO A 314 -20.22 -17.50 2.94
CA PRO A 314 -21.20 -18.17 2.08
C PRO A 314 -20.52 -19.07 1.07
N GLU A 315 -21.16 -20.17 0.68
CA GLU A 315 -20.59 -21.16 -0.25
C GLU A 315 -20.07 -20.55 -1.56
N ASN A 316 -20.80 -19.59 -2.11
CA ASN A 316 -20.47 -18.94 -3.38
C ASN A 316 -19.94 -17.50 -3.21
N TYR A 317 -19.35 -17.16 -2.05
CA TYR A 317 -18.94 -15.78 -1.75
C TYR A 317 -17.99 -15.17 -2.80
N LYS A 318 -17.21 -15.98 -3.51
CA LYS A 318 -16.30 -15.51 -4.57
C LYS A 318 -17.01 -15.08 -5.85
N LEU A 319 -18.28 -15.47 -6.04
CA LEU A 319 -19.08 -15.12 -7.20
C LEU A 319 -20.13 -14.03 -6.89
N ASP A 320 -20.14 -13.54 -5.66
CA ASP A 320 -21.01 -12.45 -5.22
C ASP A 320 -20.31 -11.10 -5.48
N PHE A 321 -20.34 -10.66 -6.74
CA PHE A 321 -19.71 -9.41 -7.16
C PHE A 321 -20.55 -8.22 -6.72
N LYS A 322 -20.01 -7.37 -5.85
CA LYS A 322 -20.68 -6.17 -5.30
C LYS A 322 -20.55 -4.95 -6.23
N THR A 323 -20.65 -5.18 -7.52
CA THR A 323 -20.69 -4.14 -8.56
C THR A 323 -22.14 -3.79 -8.90
N PRO A 324 -22.42 -2.64 -9.53
CA PRO A 324 -23.79 -2.27 -9.94
C PRO A 324 -24.47 -3.30 -10.84
N SER A 325 -23.72 -3.97 -11.71
CA SER A 325 -24.25 -5.03 -12.60
C SER A 325 -24.34 -6.42 -11.95
N GLY A 326 -23.77 -6.61 -10.76
CA GLY A 326 -23.59 -7.93 -10.16
C GLY A 326 -22.58 -8.81 -10.90
N LYS A 327 -21.78 -8.24 -11.82
CA LYS A 327 -20.76 -8.91 -12.62
C LYS A 327 -19.39 -8.23 -12.46
N ILE A 328 -18.35 -8.87 -12.95
CA ILE A 328 -17.03 -8.24 -13.13
C ILE A 328 -17.18 -7.23 -14.28
N GLU A 329 -16.95 -5.94 -13.99
CA GLU A 329 -17.12 -4.83 -14.95
C GLU A 329 -15.75 -4.46 -15.57
N LEU A 330 -15.41 -5.05 -16.72
CA LEU A 330 -14.28 -4.61 -17.53
C LEU A 330 -14.64 -3.33 -18.31
N LEU A 331 -15.86 -3.26 -18.85
CA LEU A 331 -16.39 -2.02 -19.42
C LEU A 331 -17.16 -1.24 -18.35
N ASN A 332 -16.69 -0.05 -18.01
CA ASN A 332 -17.38 0.87 -17.12
C ASN A 332 -17.45 2.26 -17.80
N PRO A 333 -18.65 2.66 -18.30
CA PRO A 333 -18.80 3.95 -18.99
C PRO A 333 -18.58 5.18 -18.13
N LYS A 334 -18.51 5.02 -16.81
CA LYS A 334 -18.20 6.12 -15.86
C LYS A 334 -16.70 6.36 -15.69
N GLU A 335 -15.88 5.47 -16.21
CA GLU A 335 -14.43 5.55 -16.13
C GLU A 335 -13.84 6.12 -17.43
N GLU A 336 -12.67 6.75 -17.32
CA GLU A 336 -11.88 7.24 -18.43
C GLU A 336 -10.47 6.63 -18.36
N PRO A 337 -10.07 5.79 -19.32
CA PRO A 337 -10.90 5.19 -20.37
C PRO A 337 -11.90 4.15 -19.82
N PRO A 338 -13.02 3.92 -20.51
CA PRO A 338 -14.08 3.00 -20.04
C PRO A 338 -13.62 1.54 -20.00
N LEU A 339 -12.78 1.11 -20.92
CA LEU A 339 -12.10 -0.19 -20.91
C LEU A 339 -10.71 -0.06 -20.26
N PRO A 340 -10.25 -1.08 -19.52
CA PRO A 340 -8.89 -1.05 -19.00
C PRO A 340 -7.87 -1.15 -20.12
N ASP A 341 -6.87 -0.28 -20.10
CA ASP A 341 -5.75 -0.25 -21.03
C ASP A 341 -4.46 0.10 -20.28
N TYR A 342 -3.33 -0.17 -20.91
CA TYR A 342 -2.03 0.21 -20.36
C TYR A 342 -1.64 1.62 -20.79
N PHE A 343 -1.15 2.40 -19.87
CA PHE A 343 -0.38 3.62 -20.12
C PHE A 343 0.86 3.64 -19.21
N PRO A 344 1.96 4.27 -19.67
CA PRO A 344 3.18 4.35 -18.87
C PRO A 344 2.95 5.07 -17.55
N ALA A 345 3.62 4.62 -16.50
CA ALA A 345 3.71 5.38 -15.26
C ALA A 345 4.47 6.69 -15.52
N HIS A 346 4.12 7.73 -14.78
CA HIS A 346 4.86 8.99 -14.85
C HIS A 346 6.17 8.85 -14.08
N GLY A 347 7.29 9.00 -14.77
CA GLY A 347 8.61 9.17 -14.16
C GLY A 347 9.01 10.65 -14.11
N ASP A 348 10.14 10.92 -13.49
CA ASP A 348 10.88 12.17 -13.65
C ASP A 348 11.87 12.00 -14.83
N ASP A 349 12.40 13.09 -15.39
CA ASP A 349 13.36 13.07 -16.50
C ASP A 349 14.78 12.71 -16.00
N GLU A 350 14.91 11.63 -15.22
CA GLU A 350 16.19 11.18 -14.68
C GLU A 350 16.45 9.72 -15.10
N PRO A 351 17.73 9.27 -15.19
CA PRO A 351 18.08 8.05 -15.88
C PRO A 351 17.74 6.75 -15.15
N PHE A 352 17.63 6.76 -13.80
CA PHE A 352 17.41 5.56 -13.03
C PHE A 352 16.05 5.59 -12.34
N GLN A 353 15.27 4.53 -12.50
CA GLN A 353 14.04 4.35 -11.74
C GLN A 353 14.37 3.91 -10.31
N PHE A 354 13.82 4.61 -9.31
CA PHE A 354 14.06 4.36 -7.89
C PHE A 354 12.86 3.70 -7.24
N ILE A 355 13.08 2.62 -6.50
CA ILE A 355 12.05 1.89 -5.76
C ILE A 355 12.41 1.85 -4.28
N SER A 356 11.51 2.37 -3.45
CA SER A 356 11.53 2.25 -2.01
C SER A 356 10.79 0.98 -1.56
N ALA A 357 11.43 -0.17 -1.66
CA ALA A 357 10.82 -1.45 -1.33
C ALA A 357 10.69 -1.64 0.19
N PRO A 358 9.70 -2.45 0.69
CA PRO A 358 9.65 -2.79 2.11
C PRO A 358 10.85 -3.66 2.52
N ASP A 359 11.41 -3.42 3.70
CA ASP A 359 12.38 -4.31 4.35
C ASP A 359 11.64 -5.38 5.16
N ALA A 360 12.19 -6.59 5.25
CA ALA A 360 11.56 -7.70 5.96
C ALA A 360 11.62 -7.57 7.49
N ARG A 361 12.42 -6.65 8.03
CA ARG A 361 12.69 -6.48 9.47
C ARG A 361 11.91 -5.33 10.09
N ILE A 362 11.49 -4.36 9.28
CA ILE A 362 10.74 -3.18 9.71
C ILE A 362 9.44 -3.07 8.93
N LEU A 363 8.41 -2.46 9.54
CA LEU A 363 7.12 -2.24 8.91
C LEU A 363 6.91 -0.72 8.75
N ASP A 364 7.08 -0.23 7.53
CA ASP A 364 7.22 1.19 7.23
C ASP A 364 8.24 1.83 8.19
N SER A 365 7.84 2.77 9.06
CA SER A 365 8.72 3.35 10.07
C SER A 365 8.62 2.69 11.45
N SER A 366 7.87 1.61 11.60
CA SER A 366 7.78 0.84 12.86
C SER A 366 8.97 -0.12 13.00
N PHE A 367 9.38 -0.37 14.24
CA PHE A 367 10.54 -1.16 14.64
C PHE A 367 11.89 -0.50 14.37
N ASN A 368 11.93 0.73 13.90
CA ASN A 368 13.15 1.51 13.76
C ASN A 368 13.79 1.86 15.12
N GLU A 369 13.02 1.87 16.20
CA GLU A 369 13.48 2.04 17.59
C GLU A 369 14.37 0.88 18.06
N ARG A 370 14.39 -0.23 17.33
CA ARG A 370 15.21 -1.40 17.60
C ARG A 370 16.54 -1.31 16.85
N GLU A 371 17.57 -0.76 17.50
CA GLU A 371 18.89 -0.55 16.89
C GLU A 371 19.49 -1.82 16.26
N GLU A 372 19.20 -3.00 16.81
CA GLU A 372 19.69 -4.26 16.26
C GLU A 372 19.14 -4.57 14.86
N LEU A 373 17.96 -4.03 14.50
CA LEU A 373 17.39 -4.20 13.17
C LEU A 373 17.94 -3.20 12.14
N SER A 374 18.40 -2.04 12.60
CA SER A 374 18.95 -0.97 11.73
C SER A 374 20.43 -1.14 11.40
N ARG A 375 21.17 -1.98 12.15
CA ARG A 375 22.62 -2.14 11.96
C ARG A 375 22.98 -2.63 10.55
N GLY A 376 23.81 -1.85 9.85
CA GLY A 376 24.50 -2.22 8.61
C GLY A 376 23.65 -2.24 7.35
N LYS A 377 22.39 -1.76 7.38
CA LYS A 377 21.52 -1.74 6.20
C LYS A 377 20.68 -0.48 6.04
N VAL A 378 20.87 0.51 6.89
CA VAL A 378 20.17 1.79 6.77
C VAL A 378 20.64 2.48 5.50
N MET A 379 19.65 2.87 4.64
CA MET A 379 19.92 3.55 3.39
C MET A 379 20.94 2.80 2.49
N GLU A 380 20.85 1.46 2.44
CA GLU A 380 21.53 0.66 1.43
C GLU A 380 20.82 0.84 0.07
N LEU A 381 21.59 0.97 -1.01
CA LEU A 381 21.06 1.13 -2.36
C LEU A 381 21.55 0.00 -3.25
N LEU A 382 20.65 -0.86 -3.68
CA LEU A 382 20.94 -1.92 -4.63
C LEU A 382 21.03 -1.36 -6.05
N MET A 383 22.12 -1.68 -6.75
CA MET A 383 22.36 -1.30 -8.14
C MET A 383 22.97 -2.47 -8.92
N HIS A 384 22.59 -2.59 -10.20
CA HIS A 384 23.18 -3.61 -11.05
C HIS A 384 24.66 -3.33 -11.31
N PRO A 385 25.57 -4.35 -11.22
CA PRO A 385 27.02 -4.14 -11.40
C PRO A 385 27.40 -3.47 -12.73
N ASP A 386 26.72 -3.84 -13.82
CA ASP A 386 27.01 -3.28 -15.16
C ASP A 386 26.61 -1.80 -15.29
N ASP A 387 25.68 -1.31 -14.47
CA ASP A 387 25.35 0.12 -14.40
C ASP A 387 26.34 0.87 -13.54
N ALA A 388 26.77 0.28 -12.43
CA ALA A 388 27.81 0.85 -11.57
C ALA A 388 29.15 0.99 -12.32
N GLU A 389 29.54 -0.02 -13.11
CA GLU A 389 30.76 0.03 -13.93
C GLU A 389 30.76 1.23 -14.89
N LYS A 390 29.62 1.47 -15.58
CA LYS A 390 29.48 2.62 -16.51
C LYS A 390 29.67 3.98 -15.81
N LEU A 391 29.32 4.04 -14.50
CA LEU A 391 29.43 5.26 -13.70
C LEU A 391 30.74 5.34 -12.89
N GLY A 392 31.59 4.32 -12.93
CA GLY A 392 32.82 4.25 -12.16
C GLY A 392 32.57 4.12 -10.64
N LEU A 393 31.42 3.51 -10.26
CA LEU A 393 31.04 3.27 -8.87
C LEU A 393 31.42 1.84 -8.46
N ALA A 394 31.74 1.67 -7.17
CA ALA A 394 32.12 0.40 -6.58
C ALA A 394 31.20 0.04 -5.40
N ASP A 395 31.19 -1.26 -5.07
CA ASP A 395 30.47 -1.76 -3.89
C ASP A 395 30.95 -1.07 -2.61
N GLY A 396 30.03 -0.62 -1.77
CA GLY A 396 30.31 0.11 -0.55
C GLY A 396 30.56 1.62 -0.75
N ASP A 397 30.56 2.14 -1.97
CA ASP A 397 30.73 3.57 -2.20
C ASP A 397 29.61 4.38 -1.54
N PRO A 398 29.91 5.51 -0.90
CA PRO A 398 28.90 6.49 -0.54
C PRO A 398 28.42 7.19 -1.80
N VAL A 399 27.09 7.20 -2.01
CA VAL A 399 26.45 7.78 -3.19
C VAL A 399 25.29 8.68 -2.81
N VAL A 400 24.99 9.65 -3.66
CA VAL A 400 23.82 10.53 -3.55
C VAL A 400 22.88 10.29 -4.71
N CYS A 401 21.63 9.98 -4.40
CA CYS A 401 20.54 10.06 -5.37
C CYS A 401 19.87 11.42 -5.29
N SER A 402 19.53 11.99 -6.45
CA SER A 402 18.89 13.30 -6.54
C SER A 402 17.90 13.40 -7.68
N ASN A 403 16.89 14.24 -7.49
CA ASN A 403 15.94 14.70 -8.52
C ASN A 403 15.50 16.15 -8.20
N GLU A 404 14.49 16.68 -8.90
CA GLU A 404 13.98 18.04 -8.70
C GLU A 404 13.49 18.34 -7.27
N ARG A 405 13.11 17.31 -6.50
CA ARG A 405 12.55 17.48 -5.14
C ARG A 405 13.63 17.56 -4.07
N GLY A 406 14.67 16.78 -4.20
CA GLY A 406 15.71 16.75 -3.19
C GLY A 406 16.80 15.70 -3.43
N THR A 407 17.53 15.42 -2.37
CA THR A 407 18.67 14.48 -2.35
C THR A 407 18.57 13.54 -1.17
N ALA A 408 19.08 12.32 -1.34
CA ALA A 408 19.27 11.36 -0.26
C ALA A 408 20.58 10.60 -0.47
N SER A 409 21.32 10.38 0.62
CA SER A 409 22.61 9.67 0.62
C SER A 409 22.41 8.20 0.97
N PHE A 410 23.14 7.34 0.27
CA PHE A 410 23.07 5.89 0.42
C PHE A 410 24.47 5.27 0.46
N THR A 411 24.53 4.03 0.94
CA THR A 411 25.69 3.15 0.73
C THR A 411 25.34 2.21 -0.42
N LEU A 412 26.15 2.21 -1.46
CA LEU A 412 25.93 1.39 -2.65
C LEU A 412 26.18 -0.09 -2.35
N ALA A 413 25.25 -0.94 -2.78
CA ALA A 413 25.41 -2.39 -2.74
C ALA A 413 25.20 -2.96 -4.15
N LEU A 414 26.24 -3.55 -4.72
CA LEU A 414 26.16 -4.13 -6.07
C LEU A 414 25.39 -5.46 -6.03
N SER A 415 24.38 -5.57 -6.86
CA SER A 415 23.54 -6.76 -6.86
C SER A 415 22.91 -7.05 -8.21
N ARG A 416 23.04 -8.29 -8.68
CA ARG A 416 22.29 -8.78 -9.86
C ARG A 416 20.81 -9.11 -9.57
N ARG A 417 20.36 -8.86 -8.35
CA ARG A 417 18.93 -8.96 -7.96
C ARG A 417 18.07 -7.87 -8.59
N VAL A 418 18.66 -6.77 -9.01
CA VAL A 418 17.97 -5.63 -9.61
C VAL A 418 18.19 -5.58 -11.12
N LEU A 419 17.22 -5.04 -11.85
CA LEU A 419 17.31 -4.86 -13.30
C LEU A 419 18.22 -3.66 -13.63
N LEU A 420 18.80 -3.67 -14.84
CA LEU A 420 19.50 -2.50 -15.40
C LEU A 420 18.56 -1.28 -15.42
N GLY A 421 19.09 -0.12 -15.04
CA GLY A 421 18.36 1.13 -14.96
C GLY A 421 17.42 1.24 -13.74
N THR A 422 17.47 0.26 -12.80
CA THR A 422 16.64 0.26 -11.58
C THR A 422 17.51 0.30 -10.33
N LEU A 423 17.15 1.17 -9.40
CA LEU A 423 17.76 1.28 -8.07
C LEU A 423 16.72 0.89 -7.02
N VAL A 424 17.11 0.10 -6.03
CA VAL A 424 16.20 -0.34 -4.95
C VAL A 424 16.83 -0.04 -3.59
N SER A 425 16.08 0.68 -2.74
CA SER A 425 16.41 0.81 -1.31
C SER A 425 15.32 0.17 -0.48
N GLU A 426 15.68 -0.80 0.34
CA GLU A 426 14.74 -1.53 1.19
C GLU A 426 14.58 -0.83 2.55
N GLY A 427 13.33 -0.57 2.95
CA GLY A 427 12.95 -0.01 4.24
C GLY A 427 12.77 1.51 4.25
N VAL A 428 11.86 1.95 5.14
CA VAL A 428 11.64 3.37 5.47
C VAL A 428 12.30 3.63 6.82
N TRP A 429 13.51 4.15 6.77
CA TRP A 429 14.34 4.37 7.95
C TRP A 429 14.06 5.72 8.60
N TRP A 430 14.09 5.76 9.94
CA TRP A 430 14.00 7.02 10.65
C TRP A 430 15.12 7.97 10.22
N ARG A 431 14.76 9.23 10.05
CA ARG A 431 15.67 10.29 9.59
C ARG A 431 16.90 10.47 10.49
N THR A 432 16.76 10.10 11.78
CA THR A 432 17.86 10.13 12.73
C THR A 432 19.02 9.20 12.33
N TYR A 433 18.73 8.17 11.53
CA TYR A 433 19.74 7.25 10.99
C TYR A 433 20.25 7.67 9.60
N CYS A 434 19.59 8.61 8.95
CA CYS A 434 19.92 9.05 7.60
C CYS A 434 20.90 10.24 7.64
N LYS A 435 21.88 10.27 6.73
CA LYS A 435 22.83 11.39 6.61
C LYS A 435 22.07 12.69 6.34
N GLY A 436 22.40 13.74 7.08
CA GLY A 436 21.71 15.03 6.97
C GLY A 436 20.22 14.98 7.35
N ARG A 437 19.74 13.88 7.97
CA ARG A 437 18.33 13.61 8.23
C ARG A 437 17.45 13.58 6.97
N CYS A 438 18.06 13.25 5.82
CA CYS A 438 17.38 13.13 4.53
C CYS A 438 17.06 11.66 4.24
N GLY A 439 15.83 11.24 4.49
CA GLY A 439 15.33 9.90 4.16
C GLY A 439 14.97 9.76 2.68
N LEU A 440 14.65 8.54 2.25
CA LEU A 440 14.32 8.26 0.86
C LEU A 440 13.09 9.06 0.34
N ASN A 441 12.18 9.49 1.22
CA ASN A 441 11.03 10.31 0.84
C ASN A 441 11.37 11.78 0.48
N MET A 442 12.64 12.18 0.58
CA MET A 442 13.14 13.40 -0.08
C MET A 442 13.01 13.32 -1.62
N LEU A 443 12.97 12.11 -2.17
CA LEU A 443 12.94 11.85 -3.61
C LEU A 443 11.53 11.61 -4.14
N THR A 444 10.55 11.31 -3.27
CA THR A 444 9.18 10.96 -3.65
C THR A 444 8.30 12.19 -3.85
N SER A 445 7.23 12.06 -4.63
CA SER A 445 6.29 13.15 -4.94
C SER A 445 4.94 12.97 -4.25
N GLN A 446 4.19 14.08 -4.11
CA GLN A 446 2.80 14.07 -3.67
C GLN A 446 1.80 13.79 -4.81
N ARG A 447 2.27 13.37 -6.00
CA ARG A 447 1.38 12.92 -7.08
C ARG A 447 0.52 11.75 -6.61
N LEU A 448 -0.72 11.72 -7.08
CA LEU A 448 -1.66 10.67 -6.74
C LEU A 448 -1.79 9.66 -7.87
N THR A 449 -2.21 8.44 -7.51
CA THR A 449 -2.54 7.40 -8.49
C THR A 449 -3.77 7.80 -9.32
N ASP A 450 -3.94 7.18 -10.47
CA ASP A 450 -4.97 7.48 -11.48
C ASP A 450 -6.42 7.51 -10.96
N LYS A 451 -6.79 6.65 -10.00
CA LYS A 451 -8.18 6.54 -9.52
C LYS A 451 -8.32 6.56 -7.99
N GLY A 452 -7.44 5.90 -7.29
CA GLY A 452 -7.59 5.66 -5.84
C GLY A 452 -7.11 6.81 -4.96
N GLY A 453 -6.47 7.84 -5.51
CA GLY A 453 -5.87 8.92 -4.73
C GLY A 453 -4.75 8.46 -3.78
N GLY A 454 -4.14 7.30 -4.04
CA GLY A 454 -3.00 6.80 -3.30
C GLY A 454 -1.68 7.45 -3.71
N SER A 455 -0.61 7.18 -2.94
CA SER A 455 0.73 7.69 -3.21
C SER A 455 1.41 6.96 -4.37
N THR A 456 2.20 7.70 -5.14
CA THR A 456 3.00 7.20 -6.26
C THR A 456 4.47 7.07 -5.87
N PHE A 457 4.75 6.32 -4.79
CA PHE A 457 6.10 6.18 -4.23
C PHE A 457 7.13 5.58 -5.20
N TYR A 458 6.67 4.91 -6.27
CA TYR A 458 7.55 4.25 -7.24
C TYR A 458 7.59 4.95 -8.61
N ASP A 459 6.83 6.04 -8.79
CA ASP A 459 6.97 6.95 -9.92
C ASP A 459 8.08 7.96 -9.66
N VAL A 460 9.28 7.46 -9.42
CA VAL A 460 10.43 8.24 -9.01
C VAL A 460 11.61 7.85 -9.88
N ASN A 461 12.16 8.82 -10.61
CA ASN A 461 13.44 8.67 -11.25
C ASN A 461 14.47 9.56 -10.56
N VAL A 462 15.73 9.14 -10.60
CA VAL A 462 16.84 9.82 -9.96
C VAL A 462 18.10 9.74 -10.83
N ARG A 463 18.97 10.71 -10.68
CA ARG A 463 20.38 10.56 -11.00
C ARG A 463 21.13 10.11 -9.76
N ILE A 464 22.25 9.43 -9.98
CA ILE A 464 23.14 8.93 -8.94
C ILE A 464 24.58 9.39 -9.22
N GLU A 465 25.27 9.81 -8.19
CA GLU A 465 26.66 10.19 -8.25
C GLU A 465 27.39 9.79 -6.95
N ARG A 466 28.73 9.67 -7.01
CA ARG A 466 29.53 9.43 -5.82
C ARG A 466 29.41 10.64 -4.89
N GLU A 467 29.22 10.39 -3.62
CA GLU A 467 29.22 11.45 -2.62
C GLU A 467 30.64 11.97 -2.42
N SER A 468 30.82 13.30 -2.51
CA SER A 468 32.14 13.97 -2.40
C SER A 468 32.58 14.14 -0.94
#